data_8fb8b8b67dfe4c3c0b1fb84e07dc1b39
#
_entry.id   8fb8b8b67dfe4c3c0b1fb84e07dc1b39
#
_cell.length_a   1.000
_cell.length_b   1.000
_cell.length_c   1.000
_cell.angle_alpha   90.00
_cell.angle_beta   90.00
_cell.angle_gamma   90.00
#
_symmetry.space_group_name_H-M   'P 1'
#
loop_
_entity.id
_entity.type
_entity.pdbx_description
1 polymer ?
#
loop_
_entity_poly.entity_id
_entity_poly.type
_entity_poly.pdbx_seq_one_letter_code
_entity_poly.pdbx_strand_id
1 'polypeptide(L)'
;MKHDIYNDSMFNEEVQENLAVVLTELNTIKQIINKDHFASANPYLINYSIVRSSGTLEQSYKTLIYDFLRVEEKEKLNVYLKKNIVDSSSNPNSGNITKMLAGMDGMWSNKFNENINLISKEGEHKANLNSLVQSRNDFAHGVNLSSIKMETVIKNYESGIYILKKF
;
A
#
# COMPACT_ATOMS: atom_id res chain seq x y z
N MET A 1 -5.75 23.91 -15.68
CA MET A 1 -6.82 22.97 -15.35
C MET A 1 -6.52 22.42 -13.96
N LYS A 2 -7.36 22.70 -12.97
CA LYS A 2 -7.24 22.09 -11.64
C LYS A 2 -7.89 20.69 -11.73
N HIS A 3 -7.09 19.65 -11.94
CA HIS A 3 -7.59 18.29 -11.73
C HIS A 3 -7.63 18.04 -10.23
N ASP A 4 -8.82 17.83 -9.69
CA ASP A 4 -9.01 17.36 -8.33
C ASP A 4 -8.60 15.89 -8.25
N ILE A 5 -7.50 15.61 -7.54
CA ILE A 5 -6.97 14.26 -7.27
C ILE A 5 -8.00 13.35 -6.55
N TYR A 6 -9.10 13.93 -6.08
CA TYR A 6 -10.06 13.31 -5.18
C TYR A 6 -11.37 12.91 -5.87
N ASN A 7 -11.36 12.78 -7.20
CA ASN A 7 -12.53 12.25 -7.91
C ASN A 7 -12.44 10.71 -7.91
N ASP A 8 -13.49 10.01 -7.52
CA ASP A 8 -13.59 8.53 -7.44
C ASP A 8 -13.18 7.80 -8.75
N SER A 9 -12.99 8.54 -9.84
CA SER A 9 -12.56 8.03 -11.15
C SER A 9 -11.06 7.77 -11.30
N MET A 10 -10.22 8.12 -10.31
CA MET A 10 -8.76 7.95 -10.42
C MET A 10 -8.25 6.56 -10.05
N PHE A 11 -9.10 5.71 -9.50
CA PHE A 11 -8.70 4.36 -9.14
C PHE A 11 -8.64 3.51 -10.41
N ASN A 12 -7.44 3.39 -10.99
CA ASN A 12 -7.13 2.61 -12.18
C ASN A 12 -7.62 1.16 -12.02
N GLU A 13 -8.34 0.62 -13.01
CA GLU A 13 -8.87 -0.76 -12.99
C GLU A 13 -7.76 -1.79 -12.72
N GLU A 14 -6.60 -1.63 -13.33
CA GLU A 14 -5.43 -2.52 -13.11
C GLU A 14 -5.01 -2.54 -11.64
N VAL A 15 -4.96 -1.38 -10.99
CA VAL A 15 -4.64 -1.28 -9.55
C VAL A 15 -5.72 -1.95 -8.71
N GLN A 16 -7.00 -1.76 -9.06
CA GLN A 16 -8.11 -2.41 -8.35
C GLN A 16 -8.05 -3.93 -8.45
N GLU A 17 -7.81 -4.46 -9.65
CA GLU A 17 -7.68 -5.89 -9.90
C GLU A 17 -6.51 -6.49 -9.12
N ASN A 18 -5.34 -5.86 -9.17
CA ASN A 18 -4.16 -6.31 -8.45
C ASN A 18 -4.39 -6.35 -6.92
N LEU A 19 -5.05 -5.33 -6.37
CA LEU A 19 -5.39 -5.30 -4.95
C LEU A 19 -6.39 -6.39 -4.57
N ALA A 20 -7.40 -6.65 -5.41
CA ALA A 20 -8.41 -7.69 -5.19
C ALA A 20 -7.81 -9.11 -5.29
N VAL A 21 -6.93 -9.34 -6.26
CA VAL A 21 -6.20 -10.62 -6.41
C VAL A 21 -5.41 -10.93 -5.15
N VAL A 22 -4.65 -9.96 -4.63
CA VAL A 22 -3.87 -10.18 -3.41
C VAL A 22 -4.76 -10.39 -2.18
N LEU A 23 -5.87 -9.67 -2.05
CA LEU A 23 -6.82 -9.91 -0.96
C LEU A 23 -7.40 -11.33 -1.00
N THR A 24 -7.70 -11.84 -2.19
CA THR A 24 -8.15 -13.22 -2.40
C THR A 24 -7.07 -14.24 -2.02
N GLU A 25 -5.82 -13.98 -2.41
CA GLU A 25 -4.65 -14.78 -2.06
C GLU A 25 -4.46 -14.85 -0.54
N LEU A 26 -4.53 -13.70 0.16
CA LEU A 26 -4.42 -13.64 1.62
C LEU A 26 -5.52 -14.44 2.33
N ASN A 27 -6.76 -14.36 1.84
CA ASN A 27 -7.86 -15.14 2.39
C ASN A 27 -7.67 -16.64 2.15
N THR A 28 -7.11 -17.03 1.00
CA THR A 28 -6.76 -18.43 0.71
C THR A 28 -5.69 -18.94 1.67
N ILE A 29 -4.63 -18.16 1.91
CA ILE A 29 -3.59 -18.49 2.88
C ILE A 29 -4.18 -18.63 4.29
N LYS A 30 -5.07 -17.72 4.70
CA LYS A 30 -5.79 -17.82 5.97
C LYS A 30 -6.55 -19.14 6.09
N GLN A 31 -7.23 -19.58 5.03
CA GLN A 31 -7.93 -20.86 5.03
C GLN A 31 -6.97 -22.05 5.17
N ILE A 32 -5.78 -21.98 4.56
CA ILE A 32 -4.76 -23.03 4.69
C ILE A 32 -4.27 -23.08 6.15
N ILE A 33 -3.93 -21.95 6.76
CA ILE A 33 -3.48 -21.88 8.16
C ILE A 33 -4.55 -22.39 9.13
N ASN A 34 -5.82 -22.08 8.86
CA ASN A 34 -6.95 -22.52 9.71
C ASN A 34 -7.20 -24.03 9.65
N LYS A 35 -6.76 -24.74 8.62
CA LYS A 35 -6.87 -26.20 8.53
C LYS A 35 -5.89 -26.91 9.46
N ASP A 36 -4.71 -26.34 9.68
CA ASP A 36 -3.69 -26.87 10.59
C ASP A 36 -2.90 -25.70 11.20
N HIS A 37 -3.34 -25.27 12.39
CA HIS A 37 -2.70 -24.17 13.11
C HIS A 37 -1.28 -24.46 13.59
N PHE A 38 -0.88 -25.73 13.64
CA PHE A 38 0.44 -26.16 14.11
C PHE A 38 1.41 -26.50 12.96
N ALA A 39 0.97 -26.33 11.70
CA ALA A 39 1.85 -26.61 10.57
C ALA A 39 3.10 -25.72 10.63
N SER A 40 4.27 -26.33 10.48
CA SER A 40 5.57 -25.62 10.48
C SER A 40 5.71 -24.62 9.33
N ALA A 41 4.87 -24.70 8.30
CA ALA A 41 4.81 -23.78 7.17
C ALA A 41 4.12 -22.46 7.49
N ASN A 42 3.27 -22.38 8.54
CA ASN A 42 2.47 -21.20 8.82
C ASN A 42 3.26 -19.90 9.02
N PRO A 43 4.41 -19.88 9.73
CA PRO A 43 5.23 -18.66 9.82
C PRO A 43 5.72 -18.17 8.46
N TYR A 44 6.07 -19.07 7.55
CA TYR A 44 6.52 -18.70 6.20
C TYR A 44 5.38 -18.12 5.36
N LEU A 45 4.17 -18.68 5.48
CA LEU A 45 2.97 -18.17 4.81
C LEU A 45 2.60 -16.77 5.32
N ILE A 46 2.70 -16.52 6.63
CA ILE A 46 2.45 -15.20 7.22
C ILE A 46 3.50 -14.19 6.73
N ASN A 47 4.78 -14.55 6.76
CA ASN A 47 5.85 -13.69 6.29
C ASN A 47 5.71 -13.35 4.79
N TYR A 48 5.39 -14.34 3.96
CA TYR A 48 5.06 -14.14 2.56
C TYR A 48 3.91 -13.14 2.40
N SER A 49 2.83 -13.31 3.18
CA SER A 49 1.65 -12.45 3.14
C SER A 49 1.98 -11.00 3.49
N ILE A 50 2.84 -10.76 4.48
CA ILE A 50 3.31 -9.43 4.87
C ILE A 50 4.08 -8.77 3.72
N VAL A 51 5.04 -9.49 3.13
CA VAL A 51 5.86 -8.95 2.02
C VAL A 51 5.00 -8.69 0.79
N ARG A 52 4.12 -9.63 0.44
CA ARG A 52 3.21 -9.54 -0.70
C ARG A 52 2.25 -8.35 -0.57
N SER A 53 1.62 -8.21 0.59
CA SER A 53 0.70 -7.11 0.90
C SER A 53 1.37 -5.74 0.83
N SER A 54 2.52 -5.59 1.51
CA SER A 54 3.27 -4.34 1.52
C SER A 54 3.77 -3.96 0.13
N GLY A 55 4.31 -4.92 -0.64
CA GLY A 55 4.80 -4.68 -2.00
C GLY A 55 3.69 -4.27 -2.96
N THR A 56 2.50 -4.89 -2.85
CA THR A 56 1.35 -4.53 -3.69
C THR A 56 0.85 -3.13 -3.38
N LEU A 57 0.74 -2.75 -2.10
CA LEU A 57 0.36 -1.37 -1.74
C LEU A 57 1.41 -0.36 -2.23
N GLU A 58 2.71 -0.70 -2.13
CA GLU A 58 3.80 0.15 -2.64
C GLU A 58 3.65 0.40 -4.15
N GLN A 59 3.49 -0.64 -4.94
CA GLN A 59 3.29 -0.49 -6.39
C GLN A 59 2.00 0.29 -6.70
N SER A 60 0.92 0.00 -5.98
CA SER A 60 -0.37 0.65 -6.21
C SER A 60 -0.30 2.17 -6.04
N TYR A 61 0.23 2.67 -4.91
CA TYR A 61 0.27 4.12 -4.72
C TYR A 61 1.22 4.82 -5.72
N LYS A 62 2.33 4.18 -6.06
CA LYS A 62 3.28 4.71 -7.05
C LYS A 62 2.65 4.77 -8.45
N THR A 63 1.92 3.72 -8.84
CA THR A 63 1.20 3.69 -10.12
C THR A 63 0.14 4.78 -10.18
N LEU A 64 -0.65 4.97 -9.11
CA LEU A 64 -1.66 6.02 -9.06
C LEU A 64 -1.03 7.42 -9.21
N ILE A 65 0.07 7.70 -8.50
CA ILE A 65 0.78 8.99 -8.62
C ILE A 65 1.35 9.16 -10.03
N TYR A 66 1.97 8.12 -10.59
CA TYR A 66 2.54 8.17 -11.93
C TYR A 66 1.45 8.42 -12.99
N ASP A 67 0.35 7.68 -12.95
CA ASP A 67 -0.74 7.81 -13.91
C ASP A 67 -1.39 9.19 -13.85
N PHE A 68 -1.46 9.78 -12.67
CA PHE A 68 -1.95 11.14 -12.49
C PHE A 68 -1.01 12.20 -13.09
N LEU A 69 0.31 11.98 -13.00
CA LEU A 69 1.32 12.96 -13.44
C LEU A 69 1.74 12.81 -14.89
N ARG A 70 1.58 11.62 -15.47
CA ARG A 70 2.01 11.36 -16.84
C ARG A 70 1.25 12.27 -17.82
N VAL A 71 1.97 12.75 -18.83
CA VAL A 71 1.43 13.60 -19.90
C VAL A 71 1.62 12.87 -21.21
N GLU A 72 0.54 12.72 -21.98
CA GLU A 72 0.63 12.20 -23.35
C GLU A 72 1.60 13.05 -24.18
N GLU A 73 2.34 12.42 -25.10
CA GLU A 73 3.34 13.05 -25.97
C GLU A 73 4.59 13.61 -25.26
N LYS A 74 4.74 13.46 -23.95
CA LYS A 74 5.90 13.88 -23.16
C LYS A 74 6.77 12.68 -22.72
N GLU A 75 7.21 11.86 -23.68
CA GLU A 75 7.92 10.59 -23.41
C GLU A 75 9.11 10.78 -22.45
N LYS A 76 9.99 11.76 -22.69
CA LYS A 76 11.15 12.01 -21.82
C LYS A 76 10.75 12.37 -20.37
N LEU A 77 9.67 13.13 -20.21
CA LEU A 77 9.12 13.44 -18.88
C LEU A 77 8.57 12.20 -18.22
N ASN A 78 7.81 11.39 -18.96
CA ASN A 78 7.22 10.16 -18.44
C ASN A 78 8.27 9.14 -18.02
N VAL A 79 9.39 9.03 -18.78
CA VAL A 79 10.55 8.20 -18.38
C VAL A 79 11.16 8.71 -17.06
N TYR A 80 11.33 10.03 -16.93
CA TYR A 80 11.83 10.63 -15.69
C TYR A 80 10.90 10.37 -14.50
N LEU A 81 9.59 10.57 -14.68
CA LEU A 81 8.57 10.31 -13.65
C LEU A 81 8.58 8.83 -13.24
N LYS A 82 8.59 7.91 -14.21
CA LYS A 82 8.64 6.47 -13.94
C LYS A 82 9.84 6.11 -13.07
N LYS A 83 11.03 6.57 -13.46
CA LYS A 83 12.28 6.31 -12.73
C LYS A 83 12.25 6.85 -11.30
N ASN A 84 11.66 8.03 -11.07
CA ASN A 84 11.69 8.69 -9.76
C ASN A 84 10.49 8.34 -8.88
N ILE A 85 9.41 7.80 -9.43
CA ILE A 85 8.21 7.39 -8.70
C ILE A 85 8.11 5.87 -8.65
N VAL A 86 7.88 5.22 -9.81
CA VAL A 86 7.58 3.79 -9.87
C VAL A 86 8.79 2.94 -9.48
N ASP A 87 9.96 3.26 -10.03
CA ASP A 87 11.19 2.50 -9.81
C ASP A 87 11.94 2.94 -8.53
N SER A 88 11.42 3.93 -7.80
CA SER A 88 12.01 4.38 -6.53
C SER A 88 11.85 3.34 -5.43
N SER A 89 12.83 3.23 -4.53
CA SER A 89 12.71 2.43 -3.32
C SER A 89 12.02 3.24 -2.22
N SER A 90 10.74 3.01 -1.99
CA SER A 90 9.95 3.74 -0.98
C SER A 90 8.84 2.87 -0.43
N ASN A 91 8.96 2.45 0.82
CA ASN A 91 7.90 1.67 1.49
C ASN A 91 6.59 2.47 1.59
N PRO A 92 5.41 1.81 1.53
CA PRO A 92 4.10 2.46 1.48
C PRO A 92 3.59 2.95 2.84
N ASN A 93 4.46 3.35 3.77
CA ASN A 93 3.99 3.98 5.00
C ASN A 93 3.49 5.41 4.75
N SER A 94 2.62 5.88 5.63
CA SER A 94 1.99 7.20 5.47
C SER A 94 3.01 8.36 5.36
N GLY A 95 4.13 8.26 6.07
CA GLY A 95 5.19 9.28 6.03
C GLY A 95 5.91 9.34 4.69
N ASN A 96 6.22 8.20 4.09
CA ASN A 96 6.87 8.13 2.78
C ASN A 96 5.95 8.61 1.66
N ILE A 97 4.66 8.25 1.72
CA ILE A 97 3.65 8.76 0.79
C ILE A 97 3.55 10.30 0.89
N THR A 98 3.41 10.82 2.11
CA THR A 98 3.42 12.28 2.36
C THR A 98 4.67 12.95 1.79
N LYS A 99 5.85 12.37 2.04
CA LYS A 99 7.12 12.91 1.56
C LYS A 99 7.21 12.91 0.02
N MET A 100 6.74 11.85 -0.62
CA MET A 100 6.70 11.77 -2.08
C MET A 100 5.78 12.85 -2.67
N LEU A 101 4.57 13.02 -2.11
CA LEU A 101 3.63 14.05 -2.53
C LEU A 101 4.18 15.47 -2.28
N ALA A 102 4.82 15.71 -1.14
CA ALA A 102 5.44 17.00 -0.83
C ALA A 102 6.58 17.38 -1.80
N GLY A 103 7.29 16.39 -2.33
CA GLY A 103 8.31 16.60 -3.36
C GLY A 103 7.74 17.04 -4.71
N MET A 104 6.44 16.87 -4.92
CA MET A 104 5.72 17.26 -6.14
C MET A 104 4.91 18.53 -5.94
N ASP A 105 4.08 18.56 -4.90
CA ASP A 105 3.25 19.70 -4.51
C ASP A 105 2.93 19.66 -3.01
N GLY A 106 3.28 20.74 -2.29
CA GLY A 106 3.02 20.85 -0.86
C GLY A 106 1.53 20.80 -0.50
N MET A 107 0.63 21.26 -1.39
CA MET A 107 -0.81 21.17 -1.15
C MET A 107 -1.31 19.72 -1.18
N TRP A 108 -0.76 18.88 -2.04
CA TRP A 108 -1.13 17.48 -2.13
C TRP A 108 -0.78 16.71 -0.85
N SER A 109 0.43 16.95 -0.32
CA SER A 109 0.83 16.33 0.94
C SER A 109 -0.01 16.78 2.12
N ASN A 110 -0.40 18.06 2.18
CA ASN A 110 -1.27 18.59 3.23
C ASN A 110 -2.66 17.94 3.15
N LYS A 111 -3.26 17.91 1.96
CA LYS A 111 -4.57 17.33 1.73
C LYS A 111 -4.59 15.81 2.01
N PHE A 112 -3.55 15.09 1.61
CA PHE A 112 -3.39 13.67 1.96
C PHE A 112 -3.35 13.48 3.48
N ASN A 113 -2.56 14.29 4.21
CA ASN A 113 -2.48 14.19 5.66
C ASN A 113 -3.80 14.54 6.35
N GLU A 114 -4.54 15.53 5.87
CA GLU A 114 -5.87 15.86 6.37
C GLU A 114 -6.82 14.67 6.18
N ASN A 115 -6.88 14.11 4.97
CA ASN A 115 -7.73 12.97 4.65
C ASN A 115 -7.37 11.73 5.48
N ILE A 116 -6.08 11.35 5.55
CA ILE A 116 -5.68 10.17 6.32
C ILE A 116 -5.94 10.34 7.83
N ASN A 117 -5.87 11.56 8.35
CA ASN A 117 -6.21 11.84 9.74
C ASN A 117 -7.72 11.81 9.98
N LEU A 118 -8.54 12.24 9.01
CA LEU A 118 -10.01 12.15 9.08
C LEU A 118 -10.45 10.68 9.10
N ILE A 119 -10.02 9.89 8.13
CA ILE A 119 -10.37 8.47 8.05
C ILE A 119 -9.81 7.65 9.22
N SER A 120 -8.70 8.07 9.82
CA SER A 120 -8.12 7.42 10.99
C SER A 120 -8.88 7.71 12.28
N LYS A 121 -9.83 8.67 12.29
CA LYS A 121 -10.80 8.84 13.39
C LYS A 121 -11.93 7.82 13.33
N GLU A 122 -12.22 7.29 12.13
CA GLU A 122 -13.25 6.27 11.90
C GLU A 122 -12.70 4.85 12.14
N GLY A 123 -11.38 4.69 12.13
CA GLY A 123 -10.69 3.44 12.35
C GLY A 123 -9.18 3.63 12.38
N GLU A 124 -8.44 2.59 12.71
CA GLU A 124 -6.98 2.64 12.89
C GLU A 124 -6.21 2.52 11.55
N HIS A 125 -6.78 3.02 10.44
CA HIS A 125 -6.24 2.75 9.09
C HIS A 125 -4.79 3.18 8.91
N LYS A 126 -4.42 4.39 9.38
CA LYS A 126 -3.04 4.88 9.34
C LYS A 126 -2.08 4.01 10.16
N ALA A 127 -2.50 3.63 11.38
CA ALA A 127 -1.71 2.78 12.27
C ALA A 127 -1.54 1.38 11.67
N ASN A 128 -2.61 0.81 11.11
CA ASN A 128 -2.60 -0.50 10.49
C ASN A 128 -1.67 -0.54 9.25
N LEU A 129 -1.73 0.47 8.37
CA LEU A 129 -0.82 0.58 7.22
C LEU A 129 0.64 0.65 7.68
N ASN A 130 0.95 1.52 8.65
CA ASN A 130 2.30 1.67 9.18
C ASN A 130 2.78 0.39 9.87
N SER A 131 1.89 -0.33 10.58
CA SER A 131 2.19 -1.62 11.20
C SER A 131 2.53 -2.70 10.17
N LEU A 132 1.83 -2.76 9.04
CA LEU A 132 2.15 -3.69 7.94
C LEU A 132 3.55 -3.44 7.40
N VAL A 133 3.88 -2.17 7.14
CA VAL A 133 5.19 -1.77 6.62
C VAL A 133 6.30 -2.04 7.64
N GLN A 134 6.05 -1.79 8.93
CA GLN A 134 7.01 -2.11 9.99
C GLN A 134 7.26 -3.61 10.04
N SER A 135 6.21 -4.45 10.02
CA SER A 135 6.37 -5.91 9.99
C SER A 135 7.19 -6.39 8.80
N ARG A 136 6.99 -5.79 7.61
CA ARG A 136 7.80 -6.10 6.43
C ARG A 136 9.26 -5.74 6.63
N ASN A 137 9.55 -4.59 7.24
CA ASN A 137 10.92 -4.17 7.53
C ASN A 137 11.57 -5.07 8.58
N ASP A 138 10.86 -5.38 9.64
CA ASP A 138 11.32 -6.27 10.71
C ASP A 138 11.70 -7.64 10.15
N PHE A 139 10.84 -8.20 9.28
CA PHE A 139 11.12 -9.46 8.58
C PHE A 139 12.39 -9.35 7.71
N ALA A 140 12.55 -8.27 6.94
CA ALA A 140 13.72 -8.05 6.09
C ALA A 140 15.02 -7.92 6.90
N HIS A 141 14.94 -7.51 8.17
CA HIS A 141 16.05 -7.43 9.11
C HIS A 141 16.21 -8.68 9.99
N GLY A 142 15.48 -9.75 9.69
CA GLY A 142 15.60 -11.02 10.40
C GLY A 142 14.90 -11.08 11.76
N VAL A 143 14.00 -10.13 12.05
CA VAL A 143 13.20 -10.15 13.28
C VAL A 143 12.15 -11.27 13.18
N ASN A 144 12.01 -12.04 14.26
CA ASN A 144 11.01 -13.11 14.31
C ASN A 144 9.59 -12.54 14.49
N LEU A 145 8.73 -12.80 13.52
CA LEU A 145 7.33 -12.34 13.48
C LEU A 145 6.33 -13.44 13.88
N SER A 146 6.74 -14.45 14.62
CA SER A 146 5.90 -15.60 14.99
C SER A 146 4.61 -15.25 15.76
N SER A 147 4.52 -14.04 16.32
CA SER A 147 3.33 -13.56 17.05
C SER A 147 2.27 -12.92 16.15
N ILE A 148 2.58 -12.63 14.89
CA ILE A 148 1.65 -11.99 13.98
C ILE A 148 0.64 -13.01 13.46
N LYS A 149 -0.65 -12.65 13.55
CA LYS A 149 -1.74 -13.49 13.04
C LYS A 149 -2.14 -13.06 11.62
N MET A 150 -2.63 -14.01 10.82
CA MET A 150 -3.06 -13.75 9.44
C MET A 150 -4.21 -12.75 9.36
N GLU A 151 -5.10 -12.73 10.36
CA GLU A 151 -6.18 -11.74 10.49
C GLU A 151 -5.63 -10.31 10.59
N THR A 152 -4.52 -10.12 11.33
CA THR A 152 -3.87 -8.82 11.45
C THR A 152 -3.28 -8.38 10.12
N VAL A 153 -2.65 -9.29 9.37
CA VAL A 153 -2.10 -8.97 8.05
C VAL A 153 -3.21 -8.53 7.10
N ILE A 154 -4.34 -9.27 7.05
CA ILE A 154 -5.49 -8.93 6.22
C ILE A 154 -6.07 -7.56 6.61
N LYS A 155 -6.35 -7.33 7.92
CA LYS A 155 -6.87 -6.05 8.42
C LYS A 155 -5.96 -4.87 8.03
N ASN A 156 -4.65 -5.06 8.15
CA ASN A 156 -3.68 -4.04 7.83
C ASN A 156 -3.63 -3.75 6.31
N TYR A 157 -3.75 -4.80 5.49
CA TYR A 157 -3.83 -4.67 4.05
C TYR A 157 -5.10 -3.96 3.59
N GLU A 158 -6.26 -4.35 4.11
CA GLU A 158 -7.55 -3.69 3.85
C GLU A 158 -7.52 -2.20 4.24
N SER A 159 -6.86 -1.88 5.35
CA SER A 159 -6.64 -0.49 5.76
C SER A 159 -5.80 0.29 4.75
N GLY A 160 -4.77 -0.34 4.17
CA GLY A 160 -3.98 0.24 3.09
C GLY A 160 -4.82 0.50 1.83
N ILE A 161 -5.65 -0.48 1.43
CA ILE A 161 -6.59 -0.33 0.30
C ILE A 161 -7.56 0.84 0.56
N TYR A 162 -8.10 0.93 1.79
CA TYR A 162 -9.02 2.01 2.16
C TYR A 162 -8.36 3.39 2.04
N ILE A 163 -7.09 3.53 2.46
CA ILE A 163 -6.31 4.76 2.30
C ILE A 163 -6.12 5.10 0.82
N LEU A 164 -5.76 4.11 -0.01
CA LEU A 164 -5.55 4.32 -1.44
C LEU A 164 -6.82 4.76 -2.17
N LYS A 165 -8.00 4.32 -1.74
CA LYS A 165 -9.29 4.77 -2.29
C LYS A 165 -9.63 6.22 -1.95
N LYS A 166 -8.92 6.83 -1.01
CA LYS A 166 -9.09 8.23 -0.59
C LYS A 166 -7.94 9.12 -1.08
N PHE A 167 -7.09 8.56 -1.91
CA PHE A 167 -5.99 9.23 -2.60
C PHE A 167 -6.49 10.05 -3.79
#